data_1ee249595d79bebd8bf937dc4acb6882
#
_entry.id   1ee249595d79bebd8bf937dc4acb6882
#
_cell.length_a   1.000
_cell.length_b   1.000
_cell.length_c   1.000
_cell.angle_alpha   90.00
_cell.angle_beta   90.00
_cell.angle_gamma   90.00
#
_symmetry.space_group_name_H-M   'P 1'
#
loop_
_entity.id
_entity.type
_entity.pdbx_description
1 polymer ?
#
loop_
_entity_poly.entity_id
_entity_poly.type
_entity_poly.pdbx_seq_one_letter_code
_entity_poly.pdbx_strand_id
1 'polypeptide(L)' 'MRKRIKDIDRVADALFSEWETELGQYSSADLRRKSEARLTQTKARYKDMLGAMNRAEQRIDPVLKPLRDQVALP' A
#
# COMPACT_ATOMS: atom_id res chain seq x y z
N MET A 1 11.36 -2.21 -8.45
CA MET A 1 10.76 -2.07 -7.12
C MET A 1 9.72 -0.97 -7.04
N ARG A 2 10.01 0.24 -7.52
CA ARG A 2 9.02 1.34 -7.50
C ARG A 2 7.75 1.01 -8.27
N LYS A 3 7.87 0.32 -9.39
CA LYS A 3 6.73 -0.10 -10.18
C LYS A 3 5.81 -1.06 -9.41
N ARG A 4 6.41 -1.99 -8.64
CA ARG A 4 5.64 -2.95 -7.84
C ARG A 4 4.86 -2.27 -6.73
N ILE A 5 5.46 -1.26 -6.08
CA ILE A 5 4.78 -0.50 -5.05
C ILE A 5 3.60 0.27 -5.63
N LYS A 6 3.77 0.88 -6.82
CA LYS A 6 2.68 1.57 -7.51
C LYS A 6 1.57 0.61 -7.93
N ASP A 7 1.92 -0.59 -8.37
CA ASP A 7 0.94 -1.60 -8.74
C ASP A 7 0.14 -2.08 -7.53
N ILE A 8 0.81 -2.31 -6.40
CA ILE A 8 0.18 -2.66 -5.13
C ILE A 8 -0.77 -1.55 -4.69
N ASP A 9 -0.34 -0.30 -4.77
CA ASP A 9 -1.14 0.85 -4.38
C ASP A 9 -2.40 0.97 -5.24
N ARG A 10 -2.27 0.75 -6.54
CA ARG A 10 -3.41 0.76 -7.46
C ARG A 10 -4.44 -0.31 -7.13
N VAL A 11 -4.00 -1.53 -6.83
CA VAL A 11 -4.88 -2.63 -6.44
C VAL A 11 -5.55 -2.34 -5.09
N ALA A 12 -4.79 -1.81 -4.14
CA ALA A 12 -5.31 -1.46 -2.83
C ALA A 12 -6.38 -0.36 -2.93
N ASP A 13 -6.14 0.68 -3.76
CA ASP A 13 -7.12 1.73 -3.99
C ASP A 13 -8.43 1.17 -4.57
N ALA A 14 -8.33 0.25 -5.51
CA ALA A 14 -9.51 -0.40 -6.09
C ALA A 14 -10.28 -1.21 -5.04
N LEU A 15 -9.59 -1.96 -4.18
CA LEU A 15 -10.20 -2.74 -3.12
C LEU A 15 -10.88 -1.84 -2.09
N PHE A 16 -10.24 -0.74 -1.69
CA PHE A 16 -10.84 0.20 -0.75
C PHE A 16 -12.07 0.89 -1.36
N SER A 17 -12.04 1.23 -2.64
CA SER A 17 -13.19 1.80 -3.34
C SER A 17 -14.36 0.84 -3.38
N GLU A 18 -14.10 -0.45 -3.64
CA GLU A 18 -15.15 -1.49 -3.58
C GLU A 18 -15.71 -1.61 -2.17
N TRP A 19 -14.86 -1.58 -1.15
CA TRP A 19 -15.31 -1.65 0.23
C TRP A 19 -16.22 -0.46 0.57
N GLU A 20 -15.84 0.74 0.17
CA GLU A 20 -16.66 1.94 0.38
C GLU A 20 -18.03 1.82 -0.31
N THR A 21 -18.05 1.28 -1.51
CA THR A 21 -19.31 1.03 -2.23
C THR A 21 -20.18 0.03 -1.49
N GLU A 22 -19.60 -1.05 -0.98
CA GLU A 22 -20.31 -2.07 -0.22
C GLU A 22 -20.87 -1.52 1.09
N LEU A 23 -20.19 -0.56 1.73
CA LEU A 23 -20.69 0.09 2.95
C LEU A 23 -22.06 0.72 2.73
N GLY A 24 -22.29 1.32 1.57
CA GLY A 24 -23.57 1.92 1.23
C GLY A 24 -24.70 0.92 1.06
N GLN A 25 -24.39 -0.36 0.91
CA GLN A 25 -25.36 -1.43 0.70
C GLN A 25 -25.81 -2.11 1.99
N TYR A 26 -25.15 -1.83 3.12
CA TYR A 26 -25.55 -2.42 4.40
C TYR A 26 -26.87 -1.83 4.90
N SER A 27 -27.79 -2.72 5.23
CA SER A 27 -29.08 -2.32 5.78
C SER A 27 -29.00 -1.96 7.26
N SER A 28 -28.03 -2.52 7.98
CA SER A 28 -27.82 -2.26 9.41
C SER A 28 -26.86 -1.12 9.63
N ALA A 29 -27.29 -0.08 10.37
CA ALA A 29 -26.43 1.05 10.72
C ALA A 29 -25.24 0.63 11.60
N ASP A 30 -25.43 -0.35 12.47
CA ASP A 30 -24.37 -0.87 13.33
C ASP A 30 -23.28 -1.57 12.53
N LEU A 31 -23.66 -2.41 11.59
CA LEU A 31 -22.72 -3.09 10.70
C LEU A 31 -21.96 -2.10 9.85
N ARG A 32 -22.66 -1.07 9.34
CA ARG A 32 -22.02 -0.02 8.55
C ARG A 32 -20.94 0.70 9.37
N ARG A 33 -21.26 1.12 10.59
CA ARG A 33 -20.31 1.83 11.46
C ARG A 33 -19.11 0.95 11.81
N LYS A 34 -19.33 -0.32 12.11
CA LYS A 34 -18.22 -1.25 12.40
C LYS A 34 -17.33 -1.45 11.19
N SER A 35 -17.92 -1.58 10.01
CA SER A 35 -17.16 -1.75 8.78
C SER A 35 -16.40 -0.46 8.40
N GLU A 36 -17.01 0.71 8.59
CA GLU A 36 -16.32 1.99 8.38
C GLU A 36 -15.12 2.17 9.30
N ALA A 37 -15.27 1.82 10.57
CA ALA A 37 -14.16 1.88 11.53
C ALA A 37 -13.04 0.93 11.11
N ARG A 38 -13.39 -0.25 10.66
CA ARG A 38 -12.42 -1.24 10.19
C ARG A 38 -11.71 -0.78 8.92
N LEU A 39 -12.45 -0.17 8.01
CA LEU A 39 -11.89 0.40 6.78
C LEU A 39 -10.88 1.51 7.10
N THR A 40 -11.25 2.46 7.97
CA THR A 40 -10.35 3.53 8.39
C THR A 40 -9.08 2.98 9.02
N GLN A 41 -9.21 1.99 9.90
CA GLN A 41 -8.06 1.36 10.55
C GLN A 41 -7.18 0.62 9.54
N THR A 42 -7.79 -0.08 8.60
CA THR A 42 -7.07 -0.81 7.55
C THR A 42 -6.31 0.14 6.64
N LYS A 43 -6.92 1.25 6.25
CA LYS A 43 -6.25 2.29 5.46
C LYS A 43 -5.03 2.86 6.18
N ALA A 44 -5.16 3.13 7.48
CA ALA A 44 -4.05 3.65 8.28
C ALA A 44 -2.89 2.66 8.35
N ARG A 45 -3.18 1.39 8.60
CA ARG A 45 -2.16 0.33 8.62
C ARG A 45 -1.49 0.15 7.26
N TYR A 46 -2.28 0.23 6.20
CA TYR A 46 -1.76 0.13 4.83
C TYR A 46 -0.81 1.29 4.52
N LYS A 47 -1.19 2.50 4.90
CA LYS A 47 -0.35 3.69 4.72
C LYS A 47 0.98 3.55 5.45
N ASP A 48 0.95 3.05 6.69
CA ASP A 48 2.16 2.81 7.47
C ASP A 48 3.05 1.76 6.79
N MET A 49 2.45 0.69 6.27
CA MET A 49 3.17 -0.34 5.54
C MET A 49 3.84 0.22 4.29
N LEU A 50 3.11 1.03 3.51
CA LEU A 50 3.68 1.66 2.32
C LEU A 50 4.85 2.57 2.67
N GLY A 51 4.74 3.33 3.75
CA GLY A 51 5.83 4.17 4.24
C GLY A 51 7.07 3.34 4.59
N ALA A 52 6.87 2.21 5.26
CA ALA A 52 7.96 1.31 5.61
C ALA A 52 8.60 0.70 4.36
N MET A 53 7.79 0.30 3.37
CA MET A 53 8.29 -0.24 2.10
C MET A 53 9.11 0.80 1.33
N ASN A 54 8.63 2.03 1.26
CA ASN A 54 9.34 3.12 0.59
C ASN A 54 10.68 3.42 1.27
N ARG A 55 10.72 3.43 2.60
CA ARG A 55 11.97 3.63 3.34
C ARG A 55 12.95 2.50 3.10
N ALA A 56 12.47 1.26 3.07
CA ALA A 56 13.31 0.10 2.78
C ALA A 56 13.89 0.19 1.37
N GLU A 57 13.08 0.57 0.39
CA GLU A 57 13.54 0.74 -0.99
C GLU A 57 14.61 1.82 -1.09
N GLN A 58 14.43 2.96 -0.41
CA GLN A 58 15.40 4.03 -0.40
C GLN A 58 16.74 3.62 0.21
N ARG A 59 16.73 2.69 1.18
CA ARG A 59 17.96 2.16 1.78
C ARG A 59 18.67 1.17 0.86
N ILE A 60 17.91 0.41 0.08
CA ILE A 60 18.46 -0.59 -0.84
C ILE A 60 19.15 0.07 -2.03
N ASP A 61 18.54 1.11 -2.61
CA ASP A 61 19.06 1.79 -3.80
C ASP A 61 20.50 2.29 -3.62
N PRO A 62 20.87 2.97 -2.52
CA PRO A 62 22.26 3.40 -2.32
C PRO A 62 23.27 2.24 -2.23
N VAL A 63 22.84 1.05 -1.81
CA VAL A 63 23.70 -0.14 -1.71
C VAL A 63 23.83 -0.81 -3.07
N LEU A 64 22.73 -0.92 -3.82
CA LEU A 64 22.69 -1.63 -5.09
C LEU A 64 23.40 -0.87 -6.21
N LYS A 65 23.33 0.46 -6.20
CA LYS A 65 23.91 1.27 -7.27
C LYS A 65 25.43 1.06 -7.42
N PRO A 66 26.23 1.14 -6.35
CA PRO A 66 27.66 0.84 -6.46
C PRO A 66 27.94 -0.59 -6.92
N LEU A 67 27.14 -1.57 -6.49
CA LEU A 67 27.31 -2.95 -6.92
C LEU A 67 27.03 -3.12 -8.41
N ARG A 68 26.01 -2.46 -8.93
CA ARG A 68 25.71 -2.48 -10.39
C ARG A 68 26.81 -1.85 -11.19
N ASP A 69 27.37 -0.74 -10.71
CA ASP A 69 28.46 -0.05 -11.37
C ASP A 69 29.71 -0.93 -11.44
N GLN A 70 30.02 -1.66 -10.36
CA GLN A 70 31.14 -2.60 -10.34
C GLN A 70 30.96 -3.75 -11.32
N VAL A 71 29.77 -4.31 -11.40
CA VAL A 71 29.46 -5.41 -12.33
C VAL A 71 29.52 -4.94 -13.79
N ALA A 72 29.17 -3.69 -14.06
CA ALA A 72 29.20 -3.12 -15.40
C ALA A 72 30.62 -2.80 -15.89
N LEU A 73 31.60 -2.65 -14.99
CA LEU A 73 32.97 -2.39 -15.39
C LEU A 73 33.66 -3.65 -15.90
N PRO A 74 34.41 -3.56 -17.01
CA PRO A 74 35.15 -4.71 -17.55
C PRO A 74 36.25 -5.19 -16.60
#